data_0c670d68d5a7990d5205fbc17822743d
#
_entry.id   0c670d68d5a7990d5205fbc17822743d
#
_cell.length_a   1.000
_cell.length_b   1.000
_cell.length_c   1.000
_cell.angle_alpha   90.00
_cell.angle_beta   90.00
_cell.angle_gamma   90.00
#
_symmetry.space_group_name_H-M   'P 1'
#
loop_
_entity.id
_entity.type
_entity.pdbx_description
1 polymer ?
#
loop_
_entity_poly.entity_id
_entity_poly.type
_entity_poly.pdbx_seq_one_letter_code
_entity_poly.pdbx_strand_id
1 'polypeptide(L)'
;MSNVKYIFSHLDQYGKLGIPLNISEITLPSHAELGDGEEFQRAAAEMLYRIWFSHPATEAIVWWNMVDDTAYVQADSFNGQQGENYYKGGLLRRDFSEKPSWKVLEHLVNHEWRTAGTLDYDAEKINTFRGFYGSYDIEIRTDAGTFHTTLECRKKVPHQFTIDLNKLN
;
A
#
# COMPACT_ATOMS: atom_id res chain seq x y z
N MET A 1 -3.47 1.71 -22.17
CA MET A 1 -3.27 0.98 -20.88
C MET A 1 -1.89 0.34 -20.91
N SER A 2 -1.07 0.66 -19.91
CA SER A 2 0.24 0.00 -19.79
C SER A 2 0.01 -1.50 -19.58
N ASN A 3 0.76 -2.32 -20.31
CA ASN A 3 0.65 -3.77 -20.19
C ASN A 3 1.16 -4.19 -18.80
N VAL A 4 0.30 -4.75 -17.96
CA VAL A 4 0.62 -5.23 -16.60
C VAL A 4 1.87 -6.14 -16.61
N LYS A 5 1.98 -7.03 -17.61
CA LYS A 5 3.14 -7.90 -17.77
C LYS A 5 4.43 -7.12 -18.00
N TYR A 6 4.36 -6.00 -18.69
CA TYR A 6 5.52 -5.14 -18.94
C TYR A 6 6.01 -4.49 -17.63
N ILE A 7 5.10 -3.93 -16.82
CA ILE A 7 5.45 -3.36 -15.52
C ILE A 7 6.08 -4.42 -14.61
N PHE A 8 5.45 -5.59 -14.54
CA PHE A 8 5.93 -6.69 -13.70
C PHE A 8 7.34 -7.17 -14.13
N SER A 9 7.57 -7.29 -15.46
CA SER A 9 8.87 -7.70 -15.97
C SER A 9 10.01 -6.72 -15.64
N HIS A 10 9.72 -5.42 -15.53
CA HIS A 10 10.70 -4.43 -15.06
C HIS A 10 10.98 -4.57 -13.57
N LEU A 11 9.95 -4.77 -12.76
CA LEU A 11 10.13 -5.04 -11.34
C LEU A 11 10.97 -6.31 -11.12
N ASP A 12 10.72 -7.36 -11.90
CA ASP A 12 11.54 -8.58 -11.89
C ASP A 12 13.01 -8.31 -12.23
N GLN A 13 13.26 -7.46 -13.23
CA GLN A 13 14.63 -7.11 -13.62
C GLN A 13 15.36 -6.35 -12.51
N TYR A 14 14.73 -5.34 -11.92
CA TYR A 14 15.31 -4.61 -10.79
C TYR A 14 15.42 -5.48 -9.54
N GLY A 15 14.46 -6.36 -9.30
CA GLY A 15 14.47 -7.29 -8.17
C GLY A 15 15.68 -8.24 -8.18
N LYS A 16 16.28 -8.52 -9.36
CA LYS A 16 17.51 -9.31 -9.49
C LYS A 16 18.74 -8.66 -8.83
N LEU A 17 18.67 -7.37 -8.55
CA LEU A 17 19.73 -6.66 -7.81
C LEU A 17 19.81 -7.11 -6.35
N GLY A 18 18.80 -7.80 -5.83
CA GLY A 18 18.77 -8.32 -4.47
C GLY A 18 18.56 -7.28 -3.37
N ILE A 19 18.26 -6.04 -3.75
CA ILE A 19 17.92 -4.93 -2.85
C ILE A 19 16.42 -4.62 -2.93
N PRO A 20 15.81 -4.12 -1.84
CA PRO A 20 14.42 -3.68 -1.86
C PRO A 20 14.18 -2.55 -2.84
N LEU A 21 13.01 -2.56 -3.49
CA LEU A 21 12.61 -1.54 -4.45
C LEU A 21 11.63 -0.56 -3.82
N ASN A 22 11.92 0.72 -3.95
CA ASN A 22 11.01 1.80 -3.60
C ASN A 22 10.44 2.42 -4.87
N ILE A 23 9.11 2.43 -5.00
CA ILE A 23 8.42 3.19 -6.03
C ILE A 23 8.18 4.56 -5.45
N SER A 24 8.95 5.53 -5.89
CA SER A 24 8.92 6.89 -5.37
C SER A 24 8.35 7.88 -6.39
N GLU A 25 7.94 9.06 -5.92
CA GLU A 25 7.55 10.19 -6.74
C GLU A 25 6.40 9.89 -7.72
N ILE A 26 5.39 9.12 -7.25
CA ILE A 26 4.25 8.78 -8.08
C ILE A 26 3.37 10.02 -8.24
N THR A 27 3.16 10.43 -9.49
CA THR A 27 2.18 11.44 -9.87
C THR A 27 1.34 10.89 -11.01
N LEU A 28 0.06 10.69 -10.77
CA LEU A 28 -0.91 10.28 -11.79
C LEU A 28 -1.82 11.46 -12.12
N PRO A 29 -2.00 11.80 -13.40
CA PRO A 29 -2.79 12.95 -13.79
C PRO A 29 -4.29 12.74 -13.56
N SER A 30 -4.99 13.84 -13.24
CA SER A 30 -6.45 13.87 -13.16
C SER A 30 -7.07 15.09 -13.85
N HIS A 31 -6.34 15.73 -14.77
CA HIS A 31 -6.85 16.90 -15.48
C HIS A 31 -7.94 16.55 -16.51
N ALA A 32 -8.80 17.53 -16.81
CA ALA A 32 -10.01 17.33 -17.58
C ALA A 32 -9.80 16.86 -19.04
N GLU A 33 -8.63 17.05 -19.62
CA GLU A 33 -8.29 16.56 -20.97
C GLU A 33 -8.32 15.03 -21.09
N LEU A 34 -8.30 14.33 -19.96
CA LEU A 34 -8.45 12.87 -19.89
C LEU A 34 -9.92 12.41 -19.83
N GLY A 35 -10.87 13.33 -20.07
CA GLY A 35 -12.29 13.06 -19.85
C GLY A 35 -12.64 13.16 -18.36
N ASP A 36 -13.13 12.08 -17.75
CA ASP A 36 -13.21 12.00 -16.27
C ASP A 36 -11.82 11.72 -15.71
N GLY A 37 -11.04 12.78 -15.53
CA GLY A 37 -9.65 12.68 -15.11
C GLY A 37 -9.47 12.11 -13.70
N GLU A 38 -10.41 12.39 -12.79
CA GLU A 38 -10.36 11.84 -11.43
C GLU A 38 -10.65 10.34 -11.42
N GLU A 39 -11.59 9.87 -12.23
CA GLU A 39 -11.86 8.44 -12.38
C GLU A 39 -10.70 7.72 -13.07
N PHE A 40 -10.07 8.35 -14.07
CA PHE A 40 -8.84 7.84 -14.67
C PHE A 40 -7.73 7.69 -13.63
N GLN A 41 -7.51 8.73 -12.80
CA GLN A 41 -6.50 8.70 -11.72
C GLN A 41 -6.81 7.59 -10.72
N ARG A 42 -8.09 7.45 -10.30
CA ARG A 42 -8.53 6.40 -9.39
C ARG A 42 -8.21 5.00 -9.92
N ALA A 43 -8.64 4.72 -11.17
CA ALA A 43 -8.44 3.41 -11.78
C ALA A 43 -6.96 3.08 -12.00
N ALA A 44 -6.17 4.08 -12.42
CA ALA A 44 -4.74 3.92 -12.60
C ALA A 44 -4.01 3.70 -11.25
N ALA A 45 -4.36 4.46 -10.22
CA ALA A 45 -3.80 4.32 -8.87
C ALA A 45 -4.09 2.93 -8.30
N GLU A 46 -5.34 2.47 -8.37
CA GLU A 46 -5.73 1.15 -7.89
C GLU A 46 -4.93 0.04 -8.60
N MET A 47 -4.89 0.08 -9.93
CA MET A 47 -4.18 -0.92 -10.72
C MET A 47 -2.68 -0.96 -10.39
N LEU A 48 -2.03 0.20 -10.36
CA LEU A 48 -0.58 0.29 -10.16
C LEU A 48 -0.20 -0.10 -8.73
N TYR A 49 -0.94 0.35 -7.73
CA TYR A 49 -0.69 -0.02 -6.34
C TYR A 49 -0.85 -1.52 -6.11
N ARG A 50 -1.85 -2.17 -6.72
CA ARG A 50 -2.00 -3.64 -6.68
C ARG A 50 -0.82 -4.35 -7.31
N ILE A 51 -0.32 -3.87 -8.46
CA ILE A 51 0.86 -4.44 -9.13
C ILE A 51 2.09 -4.31 -8.23
N TRP A 52 2.39 -3.11 -7.76
CA TRP A 52 3.59 -2.85 -6.95
C TRP A 52 3.54 -3.58 -5.61
N PHE A 53 2.40 -3.54 -4.92
CA PHE A 53 2.24 -4.24 -3.65
C PHE A 53 2.38 -5.76 -3.78
N SER A 54 1.93 -6.34 -4.89
CA SER A 54 2.03 -7.79 -5.13
C SER A 54 3.44 -8.27 -5.47
N HIS A 55 4.35 -7.37 -5.86
CA HIS A 55 5.70 -7.75 -6.26
C HIS A 55 6.63 -7.96 -5.05
N PRO A 56 7.32 -9.13 -4.97
CA PRO A 56 8.08 -9.49 -3.75
C PRO A 56 9.28 -8.60 -3.46
N ALA A 57 9.82 -7.90 -4.46
CA ALA A 57 10.94 -6.98 -4.25
C ALA A 57 10.49 -5.57 -3.81
N THR A 58 9.21 -5.22 -3.94
CA THR A 58 8.71 -3.90 -3.51
C THR A 58 8.66 -3.81 -1.99
N GLU A 59 9.20 -2.72 -1.45
CA GLU A 59 9.21 -2.41 -0.03
C GLU A 59 8.40 -1.18 0.31
N ALA A 60 8.42 -0.15 -0.57
CA ALA A 60 7.68 1.07 -0.36
C ALA A 60 7.07 1.62 -1.64
N ILE A 61 5.94 2.32 -1.49
CA ILE A 61 5.23 3.03 -2.55
C ILE A 61 4.93 4.43 -2.01
N VAL A 62 5.45 5.46 -2.68
CA VAL A 62 5.39 6.85 -2.23
C VAL A 62 4.67 7.71 -3.26
N TRP A 63 3.55 8.30 -2.87
CA TRP A 63 2.87 9.29 -3.67
C TRP A 63 3.54 10.65 -3.49
N TRP A 64 3.80 11.37 -4.60
CA TRP A 64 4.58 12.60 -4.57
C TRP A 64 3.78 13.81 -4.09
N ASN A 65 2.68 14.14 -4.77
CA ASN A 65 1.89 15.33 -4.50
C ASN A 65 0.61 15.00 -3.71
N MET A 66 0.50 15.45 -2.48
CA MET A 66 -0.71 15.21 -1.68
C MET A 66 -1.89 16.05 -2.13
N VAL A 67 -1.67 17.33 -2.43
CA VAL A 67 -2.74 18.31 -2.74
C VAL A 67 -2.50 18.92 -4.11
N ASP A 68 -3.56 19.08 -4.89
CA ASP A 68 -3.50 19.78 -6.19
C ASP A 68 -3.01 21.22 -6.03
N ASP A 69 -2.33 21.71 -7.05
CA ASP A 69 -1.88 23.11 -7.14
C ASP A 69 -0.92 23.56 -6.00
N THR A 70 -0.18 22.63 -5.42
CA THR A 70 0.80 22.94 -4.36
C THR A 70 2.24 22.70 -4.78
N ALA A 71 2.49 22.19 -5.98
CA ALA A 71 3.84 22.03 -6.49
C ALA A 71 4.49 23.41 -6.71
N TYR A 72 5.80 23.49 -6.40
CA TYR A 72 6.56 24.69 -6.66
C TYR A 72 6.70 24.91 -8.17
N VAL A 73 6.37 26.11 -8.63
CA VAL A 73 6.51 26.53 -10.02
C VAL A 73 7.42 27.74 -10.09
N GLN A 74 8.54 27.64 -10.81
CA GLN A 74 9.36 28.82 -11.12
C GLN A 74 8.60 29.77 -12.05
N ALA A 75 8.67 31.05 -11.77
CA ALA A 75 7.95 32.09 -12.50
C ALA A 75 8.20 32.09 -14.02
N ASP A 76 9.38 31.64 -14.46
CA ASP A 76 9.84 31.65 -15.85
C ASP A 76 9.69 30.29 -16.56
N SER A 77 9.10 29.27 -15.89
CA SER A 77 9.03 27.94 -16.45
C SER A 77 7.80 27.77 -17.38
N PHE A 78 8.06 27.32 -18.60
CA PHE A 78 7.08 26.82 -19.57
C PHE A 78 5.97 27.77 -20.03
N ASN A 79 6.29 28.97 -20.53
CA ASN A 79 5.30 29.83 -21.23
C ASN A 79 3.92 29.93 -20.54
N GLY A 80 3.88 30.00 -19.22
CA GLY A 80 2.64 30.07 -18.44
C GLY A 80 1.97 28.73 -18.14
N GLN A 81 2.56 27.62 -18.52
CA GLN A 81 2.12 26.32 -18.02
C GLN A 81 2.57 26.11 -16.57
N GLN A 82 1.68 25.57 -15.76
CA GLN A 82 1.88 25.47 -14.31
C GLN A 82 2.69 24.24 -13.88
N GLY A 83 3.53 23.65 -14.78
CA GLY A 83 4.32 22.47 -14.47
C GLY A 83 3.49 21.32 -13.92
N GLU A 84 3.88 20.75 -12.79
CA GLU A 84 3.17 19.63 -12.16
C GLU A 84 1.73 19.98 -11.75
N ASN A 85 1.44 21.24 -11.46
CA ASN A 85 0.09 21.69 -11.09
C ASN A 85 -0.93 21.49 -12.23
N TYR A 86 -0.48 21.53 -13.49
CA TYR A 86 -1.32 21.24 -14.66
C TYR A 86 -1.95 19.86 -14.62
N TYR A 87 -1.20 18.87 -14.16
CA TYR A 87 -1.63 17.47 -14.14
C TYR A 87 -2.66 17.16 -13.06
N LYS A 88 -2.85 18.05 -12.07
CA LYS A 88 -3.74 17.79 -10.94
C LYS A 88 -3.42 16.44 -10.28
N GLY A 89 -2.16 16.22 -9.97
CA GLY A 89 -1.64 14.93 -9.52
C GLY A 89 -1.85 14.62 -8.04
N GLY A 90 -2.50 15.52 -7.28
CA GLY A 90 -2.79 15.33 -5.87
C GLY A 90 -3.82 14.22 -5.62
N LEU A 91 -3.80 13.67 -4.42
CA LEU A 91 -4.87 12.79 -3.89
C LEU A 91 -6.03 13.60 -3.32
N LEU A 92 -5.76 14.84 -2.94
CA LEU A 92 -6.72 15.82 -2.47
C LEU A 92 -6.82 16.96 -3.48
N ARG A 93 -8.02 17.54 -3.62
CA ARG A 93 -8.21 18.76 -4.37
C ARG A 93 -7.61 19.96 -3.61
N ARG A 94 -7.54 21.12 -4.26
CA ARG A 94 -6.97 22.35 -3.67
C ARG A 94 -7.66 22.77 -2.36
N ASP A 95 -8.93 22.46 -2.21
CA ASP A 95 -9.74 22.73 -1.01
C ASP A 95 -9.64 21.63 0.06
N PHE A 96 -8.70 20.70 -0.09
CA PHE A 96 -8.49 19.51 0.75
C PHE A 96 -9.61 18.47 0.71
N SER A 97 -10.59 18.60 -0.19
CA SER A 97 -11.56 17.54 -0.39
C SER A 97 -10.92 16.31 -1.05
N GLU A 98 -11.38 15.14 -0.66
CA GLU A 98 -10.83 13.84 -1.10
C GLU A 98 -11.23 13.54 -2.55
N LYS A 99 -10.26 13.10 -3.36
CA LYS A 99 -10.53 12.54 -4.67
C LYS A 99 -10.89 11.04 -4.57
N PRO A 100 -11.51 10.46 -5.61
CA PRO A 100 -11.75 9.02 -5.67
C PRO A 100 -10.46 8.19 -5.52
N SER A 101 -9.31 8.70 -5.99
CA SER A 101 -7.99 8.07 -5.84
C SER A 101 -7.55 7.97 -4.37
N TRP A 102 -7.79 8.99 -3.54
CA TRP A 102 -7.57 8.92 -2.10
C TRP A 102 -8.36 7.78 -1.47
N LYS A 103 -9.66 7.74 -1.76
CA LYS A 103 -10.56 6.73 -1.16
C LYS A 103 -10.18 5.31 -1.51
N VAL A 104 -9.79 5.05 -2.76
CA VAL A 104 -9.36 3.70 -3.15
C VAL A 104 -8.05 3.31 -2.50
N LEU A 105 -7.07 4.22 -2.40
CA LEU A 105 -5.80 3.91 -1.73
C LEU A 105 -5.98 3.73 -0.22
N GLU A 106 -6.78 4.56 0.42
CA GLU A 106 -7.16 4.41 1.83
C GLU A 106 -7.79 3.03 2.08
N HIS A 107 -8.75 2.63 1.24
CA HIS A 107 -9.38 1.31 1.32
C HIS A 107 -8.37 0.17 1.14
N LEU A 108 -7.48 0.24 0.14
CA LEU A 108 -6.46 -0.79 -0.08
C LEU A 108 -5.55 -0.95 1.14
N VAL A 109 -5.05 0.15 1.69
CA VAL A 109 -4.05 0.13 2.77
C VAL A 109 -4.67 -0.20 4.12
N ASN A 110 -5.83 0.38 4.44
CA ASN A 110 -6.41 0.27 5.78
C ASN A 110 -7.42 -0.86 5.92
N HIS A 111 -7.92 -1.42 4.81
CA HIS A 111 -8.93 -2.48 4.86
C HIS A 111 -8.49 -3.74 4.10
N GLU A 112 -8.25 -3.64 2.79
CA GLU A 112 -8.01 -4.84 1.98
C GLU A 112 -6.67 -5.51 2.30
N TRP A 113 -5.61 -4.73 2.54
CA TRP A 113 -4.26 -5.24 2.82
C TRP A 113 -3.97 -5.42 4.31
N ARG A 114 -4.98 -5.33 5.13
CA ARG A 114 -4.91 -5.69 6.54
C ARG A 114 -5.48 -7.09 6.76
N THR A 115 -4.79 -7.84 7.59
CA THR A 115 -5.28 -9.15 8.03
C THR A 115 -5.86 -9.01 9.43
N ALA A 116 -7.13 -9.32 9.58
CA ALA A 116 -7.80 -9.46 10.86
C ALA A 116 -8.72 -10.68 10.82
N GLY A 117 -8.88 -11.35 11.94
CA GLY A 117 -9.77 -12.50 12.04
C GLY A 117 -9.70 -13.17 13.40
N THR A 118 -10.55 -14.14 13.61
CA THR A 118 -10.58 -15.00 14.80
C THR A 118 -10.28 -16.43 14.39
N LEU A 119 -9.56 -17.15 15.21
CA LEU A 119 -9.20 -18.53 15.03
C LEU A 119 -9.56 -19.29 16.30
N ASP A 120 -10.34 -20.37 16.16
CA ASP A 120 -10.61 -21.26 17.27
C ASP A 120 -9.41 -22.19 17.47
N TYR A 121 -8.86 -22.16 18.68
CA TYR A 121 -7.69 -22.94 19.03
C TYR A 121 -8.03 -24.41 19.18
N ASP A 122 -7.28 -25.27 18.52
CA ASP A 122 -7.30 -26.72 18.68
C ASP A 122 -5.91 -27.18 19.16
N ALA A 123 -5.86 -27.71 20.39
CA ALA A 123 -4.61 -28.14 21.02
C ALA A 123 -3.95 -29.32 20.31
N GLU A 124 -4.70 -30.11 19.54
CA GLU A 124 -4.19 -31.30 18.84
C GLU A 124 -3.68 -30.97 17.43
N LYS A 125 -3.83 -29.73 16.98
CA LYS A 125 -3.48 -29.31 15.63
C LYS A 125 -2.56 -28.09 15.64
N ILE A 126 -1.82 -27.94 14.54
CA ILE A 126 -1.18 -26.67 14.23
C ILE A 126 -2.26 -25.74 13.70
N ASN A 127 -2.53 -24.66 14.44
CA ASN A 127 -3.48 -23.64 14.02
C ASN A 127 -2.81 -22.73 13.00
N THR A 128 -3.45 -22.49 11.87
CA THR A 128 -2.87 -21.72 10.76
C THR A 128 -3.79 -20.61 10.32
N PHE A 129 -3.20 -19.49 9.93
CA PHE A 129 -3.91 -18.43 9.24
C PHE A 129 -3.11 -17.97 8.02
N ARG A 130 -3.77 -17.29 7.10
CA ARG A 130 -3.14 -16.67 5.95
C ARG A 130 -3.27 -15.15 6.09
N GLY A 131 -2.16 -14.44 5.96
CA GLY A 131 -2.14 -13.00 6.07
C GLY A 131 -0.98 -12.37 5.30
N PHE A 132 -0.97 -11.04 5.26
CA PHE A 132 0.13 -10.27 4.69
C PHE A 132 1.34 -10.28 5.64
N TYR A 133 2.51 -9.95 5.13
CA TYR A 133 3.66 -9.69 6.01
C TYR A 133 3.39 -8.46 6.87
N GLY A 134 3.80 -8.52 8.12
CA GLY A 134 3.59 -7.44 9.07
C GLY A 134 3.67 -7.90 10.52
N SER A 135 3.39 -6.98 11.42
CA SER A 135 3.24 -7.20 12.85
C SER A 135 1.79 -7.48 13.18
N TYR A 136 1.53 -8.51 13.94
CA TYR A 136 0.19 -8.95 14.34
C TYR A 136 0.02 -8.84 15.85
N ASP A 137 -0.94 -8.05 16.27
CA ASP A 137 -1.39 -8.04 17.66
C ASP A 137 -2.34 -9.22 17.86
N ILE A 138 -1.98 -10.13 18.75
CA ILE A 138 -2.70 -11.36 19.04
C ILE A 138 -3.33 -11.27 20.42
N GLU A 139 -4.63 -11.45 20.46
CA GLU A 139 -5.37 -11.66 21.69
C GLU A 139 -5.72 -13.14 21.83
N ILE A 140 -5.37 -13.76 22.95
CA ILE A 140 -5.63 -15.17 23.22
C ILE A 140 -6.56 -15.25 24.42
N ARG A 141 -7.75 -15.79 24.21
CA ARG A 141 -8.76 -15.99 25.25
C ARG A 141 -8.80 -17.45 25.67
N THR A 142 -8.67 -17.69 26.97
CA THR A 142 -8.73 -19.02 27.57
C THR A 142 -9.58 -18.98 28.83
N ASP A 143 -9.87 -20.13 29.43
CA ASP A 143 -10.56 -20.23 30.74
C ASP A 143 -9.74 -19.55 31.87
N ALA A 144 -8.43 -19.47 31.72
CA ALA A 144 -7.54 -18.83 32.69
C ALA A 144 -7.46 -17.29 32.55
N GLY A 145 -7.94 -16.73 31.43
CA GLY A 145 -7.92 -15.30 31.19
C GLY A 145 -7.64 -14.92 29.73
N THR A 146 -7.41 -13.63 29.53
CA THR A 146 -7.05 -13.05 28.22
C THR A 146 -5.58 -12.63 28.26
N PHE A 147 -4.83 -13.03 27.26
CA PHE A 147 -3.40 -12.76 27.09
C PHE A 147 -3.17 -12.00 25.80
N HIS A 148 -2.15 -11.15 25.78
CA HIS A 148 -1.78 -10.38 24.59
C HIS A 148 -0.33 -10.63 24.23
N THR A 149 -0.05 -10.72 22.92
CA THR A 149 1.31 -10.83 22.38
C THR A 149 1.36 -10.26 20.97
N THR A 150 2.57 -10.09 20.44
CA THR A 150 2.79 -9.64 19.08
C THR A 150 3.58 -10.69 18.31
N LEU A 151 3.18 -10.98 17.08
CA LEU A 151 3.91 -11.84 16.16
C LEU A 151 4.42 -11.04 14.96
N GLU A 152 5.69 -11.27 14.61
CA GLU A 152 6.33 -10.68 13.45
C GLU A 152 6.36 -11.66 12.27
N CYS A 153 5.56 -11.41 11.26
CA CYS A 153 5.54 -12.20 10.02
C CYS A 153 6.34 -11.46 8.95
N ARG A 154 7.57 -11.92 8.67
CA ARG A 154 8.50 -11.25 7.74
C ARG A 154 8.91 -12.15 6.59
N LYS A 155 9.30 -11.56 5.46
CA LYS A 155 9.88 -12.29 4.32
C LYS A 155 11.13 -13.07 4.76
N LYS A 156 11.32 -14.26 4.20
CA LYS A 156 12.53 -15.10 4.35
C LYS A 156 12.82 -15.60 5.77
N VAL A 157 11.85 -15.58 6.67
CA VAL A 157 11.94 -16.20 7.99
C VAL A 157 10.85 -17.28 8.14
N PRO A 158 11.06 -18.29 9.00
CA PRO A 158 10.01 -19.26 9.31
C PRO A 158 8.76 -18.56 9.89
N HIS A 159 7.59 -19.01 9.46
CA HIS A 159 6.31 -18.49 9.93
C HIS A 159 5.60 -19.49 10.86
N GLN A 160 6.40 -20.15 11.71
CA GLN A 160 5.89 -21.01 12.75
C GLN A 160 6.23 -20.36 14.10
N PHE A 161 5.20 -20.07 14.87
CA PHE A 161 5.31 -19.40 16.16
C PHE A 161 4.84 -20.33 17.26
N THR A 162 5.57 -20.35 18.37
CA THR A 162 5.16 -21.02 19.61
C THR A 162 4.92 -19.96 20.66
N ILE A 163 3.71 -19.92 21.21
CA ILE A 163 3.32 -18.98 22.25
C ILE A 163 3.22 -19.75 23.58
N ASP A 164 4.07 -19.40 24.54
CA ASP A 164 4.04 -19.93 25.91
C ASP A 164 3.23 -18.99 26.80
N LEU A 165 1.99 -19.37 27.12
CA LEU A 165 1.08 -18.55 27.92
C LEU A 165 1.61 -18.24 29.32
N ASN A 166 2.50 -19.09 29.88
CA ASN A 166 3.10 -18.83 31.20
C ASN A 166 4.11 -17.65 31.18
N LYS A 167 4.50 -17.18 30.00
CA LYS A 167 5.42 -16.04 29.83
C LYS A 167 4.70 -14.75 29.42
N LEU A 168 3.38 -14.80 29.27
CA LEU A 168 2.56 -13.65 28.97
C LEU A 168 1.94 -13.10 30.27
N ASN A 169 1.89 -11.78 30.38
CA ASN A 169 1.27 -11.07 31.51
C ASN A 169 -0.14 -10.63 31.15
#